data_a7cfeefedbfa990ebbda42db6cc89c27
#
_entry.id   a7cfeefedbfa990ebbda42db6cc89c27
#
_cell.length_a   1.000
_cell.length_b   1.000
_cell.length_c   1.000
_cell.angle_alpha   90.00
_cell.angle_beta   90.00
_cell.angle_gamma   90.00
#
_symmetry.space_group_name_H-M   'P 1'
#
loop_
_entity.id
_entity.type
_entity.pdbx_description
1 polymer ?
#
loop_
_entity_poly.entity_id
_entity_poly.type
_entity_poly.pdbx_seq_one_letter_code
_entity_poly.pdbx_strand_id
1 'polypeptide(L)'
;MAGPLHVERDVEVARWVQQGLSNLGSVAANIPPIFDAYARILHPATLDVTTDETDAWGNQRFESRETTWAEAAELIGDRAGRSQPYTAWLARFGEQQFEMPGGSLIEPHQGDIPLPLLTALAALLLDEHGDAEVLAAVWEGSGLDPSSTGAVFFSDNGPLSLSEERRAQRAFRDEVRASIDPEVSEAIRRGRVLGLPREGQGRGHVLLRGRMATFVDPVWVESAGLAWRAEWPDPGRTPNLLWPAEPLGAPAWMIATDLDLDVTLIGGSARLIGRVLAHPSFEAERVLPTDPLV
;
A
#
# COMPACT_ATOMS: atom_id res chain seq x y z
N MET A 1 23.74 -8.05 -7.45
CA MET A 1 23.68 -6.62 -7.87
C MET A 1 22.93 -5.90 -6.76
N ALA A 2 23.34 -4.67 -6.39
CA ALA A 2 22.55 -3.87 -5.46
C ALA A 2 21.17 -3.58 -6.10
N GLY A 3 20.12 -3.65 -5.30
CA GLY A 3 18.77 -3.31 -5.76
C GLY A 3 18.62 -1.82 -6.10
N PRO A 4 17.45 -1.42 -6.62
CA PRO A 4 17.18 -0.03 -6.98
C PRO A 4 16.98 0.89 -5.78
N LEU A 5 16.79 0.31 -4.60
CA LEU A 5 16.62 1.02 -3.32
C LEU A 5 17.74 0.64 -2.35
N HIS A 6 18.14 1.60 -1.51
CA HIS A 6 19.19 1.42 -0.49
C HIS A 6 18.66 1.85 0.87
N VAL A 7 19.04 1.14 1.94
CA VAL A 7 18.64 1.51 3.29
C VAL A 7 19.21 2.87 3.68
N GLU A 8 18.32 3.82 4.02
CA GLU A 8 18.72 5.06 4.67
C GLU A 8 18.97 4.78 6.14
N ARG A 9 20.20 5.03 6.60
CA ARG A 9 20.64 4.69 7.97
C ARG A 9 20.36 5.81 8.96
N ASP A 10 20.24 7.04 8.46
CA ASP A 10 19.92 8.21 9.27
C ASP A 10 18.41 8.45 9.29
N VAL A 11 17.72 7.87 10.27
CA VAL A 11 16.27 8.06 10.42
C VAL A 11 15.87 9.48 10.82
N GLU A 12 16.82 10.31 11.26
CA GLU A 12 16.56 11.71 11.62
C GLU A 12 16.13 12.56 10.41
N VAL A 13 16.51 12.15 9.19
CA VAL A 13 16.07 12.82 7.96
C VAL A 13 14.54 12.81 7.79
N ALA A 14 13.84 11.89 8.46
CA ALA A 14 12.39 11.75 8.45
C ALA A 14 11.70 12.28 9.74
N ARG A 15 12.45 12.88 10.67
CA ARG A 15 11.90 13.37 11.95
C ARG A 15 10.78 14.39 11.77
N TRP A 16 10.84 15.19 10.70
CA TRP A 16 9.81 16.17 10.38
C TRP A 16 8.44 15.53 10.14
N VAL A 17 8.38 14.29 9.61
CA VAL A 17 7.14 13.52 9.45
C VAL A 17 6.54 13.25 10.82
N GLN A 18 7.33 12.66 11.75
CA GLN A 18 6.87 12.36 13.11
C GLN A 18 6.35 13.59 13.85
N GLN A 19 7.05 14.71 13.70
CA GLN A 19 6.71 15.97 14.38
C GLN A 19 5.52 16.69 13.75
N GLY A 20 5.29 16.46 12.46
CA GLY A 20 4.22 17.11 11.69
C GLY A 20 2.88 16.42 11.76
N LEU A 21 2.83 15.14 12.11
CA LEU A 21 1.57 14.40 12.22
C LEU A 21 0.76 14.87 13.43
N SER A 22 -0.53 15.06 13.25
CA SER A 22 -1.44 15.59 14.28
C SER A 22 -2.87 15.12 14.03
N ASN A 23 -3.73 15.29 15.05
CA ASN A 23 -5.18 15.02 14.95
C ASN A 23 -5.52 13.59 14.50
N LEU A 24 -5.42 12.63 15.41
CA LEU A 24 -5.85 11.25 15.18
C LEU A 24 -7.23 11.18 14.51
N GLY A 25 -7.34 10.34 13.48
CA GLY A 25 -8.58 10.15 12.72
C GLY A 25 -8.81 11.20 11.61
N SER A 26 -7.86 12.11 11.37
CA SER A 26 -7.93 13.07 10.26
C SER A 26 -6.81 12.86 9.24
N VAL A 27 -6.92 13.51 8.08
CA VAL A 27 -5.87 13.54 7.04
C VAL A 27 -4.51 13.91 7.65
N ALA A 28 -4.48 14.89 8.58
CA ALA A 28 -3.24 15.32 9.25
C ALA A 28 -2.62 14.26 10.18
N ALA A 29 -3.29 13.15 10.46
CA ALA A 29 -2.71 12.02 11.17
C ALA A 29 -1.77 11.16 10.31
N ASN A 30 -1.87 11.27 8.98
CA ASN A 30 -1.07 10.47 8.05
C ASN A 30 -0.14 11.32 7.17
N ILE A 31 -0.49 12.57 6.94
CA ILE A 31 0.32 13.48 6.13
C ILE A 31 0.40 14.86 6.83
N PRO A 32 1.61 15.39 7.12
CA PRO A 32 1.74 16.66 7.81
C PRO A 32 1.02 17.81 7.10
N PRO A 33 0.34 18.73 7.84
CA PRO A 33 -0.43 19.83 7.27
C PRO A 33 0.46 21.03 6.85
N ILE A 34 1.48 20.75 6.02
CA ILE A 34 2.49 21.74 5.59
C ILE A 34 2.42 22.06 4.10
N PHE A 35 1.55 21.40 3.34
CA PHE A 35 1.41 21.55 1.90
C PHE A 35 0.26 22.53 1.54
N ASP A 36 0.32 23.10 0.34
CA ASP A 36 -0.69 24.06 -0.13
C ASP A 36 -2.04 23.40 -0.40
N ALA A 37 -2.05 22.12 -0.79
CA ALA A 37 -3.25 21.37 -1.11
C ALA A 37 -3.05 19.87 -0.89
N TYR A 38 -4.18 19.15 -0.77
CA TYR A 38 -4.22 17.71 -0.52
C TYR A 38 -5.27 17.04 -1.39
N ALA A 39 -4.99 15.79 -1.76
CA ALA A 39 -5.98 14.90 -2.35
C ALA A 39 -5.94 13.53 -1.66
N ARG A 40 -7.07 12.85 -1.73
CA ARG A 40 -7.24 11.43 -1.41
C ARG A 40 -7.50 10.71 -2.71
N ILE A 41 -6.76 9.62 -2.97
CA ILE A 41 -6.94 8.72 -4.11
C ILE A 41 -7.55 7.44 -3.55
N LEU A 42 -8.70 7.05 -4.04
CA LEU A 42 -9.40 5.83 -3.64
C LEU A 42 -8.74 4.63 -4.32
N HIS A 43 -8.46 3.56 -3.56
CA HIS A 43 -7.94 2.33 -4.16
C HIS A 43 -9.07 1.62 -4.89
N PRO A 44 -8.82 1.03 -6.07
CA PRO A 44 -9.86 0.32 -6.79
C PRO A 44 -10.32 -0.91 -6.02
N ALA A 45 -11.61 -1.16 -6.04
CA ALA A 45 -12.18 -2.44 -5.63
C ALA A 45 -11.98 -3.48 -6.73
N THR A 46 -12.20 -4.76 -6.42
CA THR A 46 -12.19 -5.84 -7.41
C THR A 46 -13.59 -6.33 -7.66
N LEU A 47 -13.98 -6.40 -8.92
CA LEU A 47 -15.21 -7.04 -9.37
C LEU A 47 -14.86 -8.40 -9.99
N ASP A 48 -15.28 -9.47 -9.34
CA ASP A 48 -15.24 -10.82 -9.85
C ASP A 48 -16.52 -11.11 -10.62
N VAL A 49 -16.41 -11.39 -11.91
CA VAL A 49 -17.52 -11.77 -12.77
C VAL A 49 -17.46 -13.27 -13.04
N THR A 50 -18.54 -13.97 -12.74
CA THR A 50 -18.64 -15.40 -12.98
C THR A 50 -18.62 -15.70 -14.48
N THR A 51 -17.78 -16.65 -14.90
CA THR A 51 -17.75 -17.14 -16.29
C THR A 51 -18.58 -18.41 -16.44
N ASP A 52 -18.84 -18.83 -17.66
CA ASP A 52 -19.48 -20.12 -17.95
C ASP A 52 -18.52 -21.32 -17.79
N GLU A 53 -17.24 -21.06 -17.43
CA GLU A 53 -16.22 -22.08 -17.27
C GLU A 53 -16.16 -22.60 -15.83
N THR A 54 -15.75 -23.86 -15.69
CA THR A 54 -15.43 -24.47 -14.39
C THR A 54 -13.98 -24.91 -14.35
N ASP A 55 -13.40 -24.93 -13.14
CA ASP A 55 -12.09 -25.50 -12.88
C ASP A 55 -12.12 -27.04 -12.89
N ALA A 56 -10.95 -27.67 -12.67
CA ALA A 56 -10.82 -29.12 -12.66
C ALA A 56 -11.59 -29.80 -11.49
N TRP A 57 -12.06 -29.04 -10.51
CA TRP A 57 -12.83 -29.52 -9.35
C TRP A 57 -14.32 -29.20 -9.48
N GLY A 58 -14.74 -28.55 -10.60
CA GLY A 58 -16.13 -28.21 -10.85
C GLY A 58 -16.56 -26.87 -10.23
N ASN A 59 -15.65 -26.10 -9.66
CA ASN A 59 -15.97 -24.75 -9.18
C ASN A 59 -16.04 -23.77 -10.34
N GLN A 60 -16.95 -22.82 -10.25
CA GLN A 60 -17.11 -21.79 -11.25
C GLN A 60 -15.87 -20.88 -11.29
N ARG A 61 -15.41 -20.55 -12.50
CA ARG A 61 -14.32 -19.58 -12.69
C ARG A 61 -14.84 -18.17 -12.68
N PHE A 62 -13.97 -17.24 -12.28
CA PHE A 62 -14.22 -15.81 -12.27
C PHE A 62 -13.20 -15.09 -13.16
N GLU A 63 -13.64 -14.01 -13.77
CA GLU A 63 -12.77 -12.97 -14.33
C GLU A 63 -12.77 -11.78 -13.40
N SER A 64 -11.59 -11.47 -12.84
CA SER A 64 -11.40 -10.35 -11.91
C SER A 64 -10.99 -9.10 -12.68
N ARG A 65 -11.61 -7.97 -12.37
CA ARG A 65 -11.19 -6.65 -12.86
C ARG A 65 -11.27 -5.60 -11.77
N GLU A 66 -10.41 -4.60 -11.88
CA GLU A 66 -10.54 -3.41 -11.04
C GLU A 66 -11.83 -2.64 -11.38
N THR A 67 -12.42 -2.05 -10.35
CA THR A 67 -13.60 -1.20 -10.47
C THR A 67 -13.47 0.02 -9.56
N THR A 68 -14.02 1.16 -9.98
CA THR A 68 -14.05 2.38 -9.19
C THR A 68 -15.10 2.30 -8.08
N TRP A 69 -14.94 3.12 -7.04
CA TRP A 69 -15.97 3.23 -6.00
C TRP A 69 -17.30 3.75 -6.57
N ALA A 70 -17.22 4.62 -7.58
CA ALA A 70 -18.42 5.10 -8.27
C ALA A 70 -19.17 3.95 -8.96
N GLU A 71 -18.47 3.10 -9.71
CA GLU A 71 -19.07 1.94 -10.37
C GLU A 71 -19.56 0.91 -9.34
N ALA A 72 -18.76 0.63 -8.30
CA ALA A 72 -19.16 -0.25 -7.23
C ALA A 72 -20.46 0.23 -6.54
N ALA A 73 -20.58 1.54 -6.25
CA ALA A 73 -21.78 2.13 -5.68
C ALA A 73 -23.02 1.97 -6.57
N GLU A 74 -22.84 2.10 -7.89
CA GLU A 74 -23.93 1.87 -8.84
C GLU A 74 -24.38 0.40 -8.85
N LEU A 75 -23.43 -0.54 -8.84
CA LEU A 75 -23.71 -1.98 -8.85
C LEU A 75 -24.53 -2.42 -7.63
N ILE A 76 -24.28 -1.87 -6.45
CA ILE A 76 -24.99 -2.23 -5.22
C ILE A 76 -26.15 -1.28 -4.89
N GLY A 77 -26.39 -0.26 -5.74
CA GLY A 77 -27.48 0.69 -5.55
C GLY A 77 -27.27 1.72 -4.44
N ASP A 78 -26.03 1.91 -3.95
CA ASP A 78 -25.68 2.92 -2.93
C ASP A 78 -24.88 4.08 -3.54
N ARG A 79 -25.45 5.28 -3.51
CA ARG A 79 -24.80 6.51 -3.99
C ARG A 79 -24.05 7.28 -2.90
N ALA A 80 -24.16 6.87 -1.64
CA ALA A 80 -23.61 7.61 -0.51
C ALA A 80 -22.19 7.16 -0.11
N GLY A 81 -21.61 6.15 -0.76
CA GLY A 81 -20.38 5.45 -0.34
C GLY A 81 -19.09 6.25 -0.36
N ARG A 82 -19.01 7.34 -1.13
CA ARG A 82 -17.74 8.06 -1.38
C ARG A 82 -17.13 8.78 -0.18
N SER A 83 -17.90 9.10 0.84
CA SER A 83 -17.43 9.85 2.01
C SER A 83 -17.01 8.96 3.19
N GLN A 84 -16.99 7.65 3.02
CA GLN A 84 -16.66 6.68 4.07
C GLN A 84 -15.62 5.67 3.55
N PRO A 85 -14.83 5.02 4.43
CA PRO A 85 -14.00 3.89 4.03
C PRO A 85 -14.85 2.84 3.34
N TYR A 86 -14.28 2.22 2.33
CA TYR A 86 -14.96 1.16 1.61
C TYR A 86 -15.40 0.02 2.53
N THR A 87 -14.56 -0.34 3.51
CA THR A 87 -14.89 -1.33 4.54
C THR A 87 -16.09 -0.94 5.39
N ALA A 88 -16.19 0.33 5.83
CA ALA A 88 -17.34 0.82 6.57
C ALA A 88 -18.60 0.89 5.69
N TRP A 89 -18.44 1.11 4.41
CA TRP A 89 -19.50 1.10 3.43
C TRP A 89 -20.02 -0.33 3.17
N LEU A 90 -19.12 -1.32 2.94
CA LEU A 90 -19.50 -2.73 2.83
C LEU A 90 -20.09 -3.29 4.12
N ALA A 91 -19.62 -2.86 5.30
CA ALA A 91 -20.15 -3.30 6.59
C ALA A 91 -21.63 -2.99 6.77
N ARG A 92 -22.19 -2.00 6.07
CA ARG A 92 -23.65 -1.77 6.04
C ARG A 92 -24.41 -2.91 5.39
N PHE A 93 -23.76 -3.68 4.54
CA PHE A 93 -24.34 -4.86 3.88
C PHE A 93 -23.99 -6.16 4.62
N GLY A 94 -23.21 -6.07 5.72
CA GLY A 94 -22.92 -7.18 6.63
C GLY A 94 -21.77 -8.11 6.21
N GLU A 95 -21.03 -7.78 5.15
CA GLU A 95 -19.98 -8.65 4.60
C GLU A 95 -18.79 -7.85 4.05
N GLN A 96 -17.57 -8.42 4.09
CA GLN A 96 -16.37 -7.88 3.44
C GLN A 96 -16.38 -8.07 1.93
N GLN A 97 -17.21 -8.99 1.46
CA GLN A 97 -17.44 -9.30 0.06
C GLN A 97 -18.94 -9.18 -0.19
N PHE A 98 -19.32 -8.42 -1.20
CA PHE A 98 -20.71 -8.29 -1.58
C PHE A 98 -21.04 -9.25 -2.73
N GLU A 99 -21.83 -10.27 -2.44
CA GLU A 99 -22.34 -11.21 -3.45
C GLU A 99 -23.46 -10.59 -4.26
N MET A 100 -23.37 -10.70 -5.58
CA MET A 100 -24.39 -10.23 -6.52
C MET A 100 -24.70 -11.29 -7.59
N PRO A 101 -25.84 -11.19 -8.29
CA PRO A 101 -26.10 -12.08 -9.42
C PRO A 101 -24.99 -11.97 -10.48
N GLY A 102 -24.26 -13.08 -10.70
CA GLY A 102 -23.20 -13.15 -11.70
C GLY A 102 -21.81 -12.72 -11.22
N GLY A 103 -21.59 -12.60 -9.90
CA GLY A 103 -20.27 -12.29 -9.39
C GLY A 103 -20.25 -11.76 -7.97
N SER A 104 -19.14 -11.16 -7.59
CA SER A 104 -18.96 -10.55 -6.28
C SER A 104 -18.08 -9.30 -6.35
N LEU A 105 -18.31 -8.38 -5.44
CA LEU A 105 -17.51 -7.17 -5.25
C LEU A 105 -16.62 -7.36 -4.01
N ILE A 106 -15.31 -7.29 -4.21
CA ILE A 106 -14.29 -7.47 -3.18
C ILE A 106 -13.73 -6.10 -2.79
N GLU A 107 -13.46 -5.93 -1.51
CA GLU A 107 -12.91 -4.70 -0.96
C GLU A 107 -11.57 -4.30 -1.61
N PRO A 108 -11.26 -2.99 -1.66
CA PRO A 108 -9.97 -2.51 -2.13
C PRO A 108 -8.83 -3.01 -1.26
N HIS A 109 -7.64 -3.09 -1.86
CA HIS A 109 -6.41 -3.36 -1.12
C HIS A 109 -6.16 -2.29 -0.05
N GLN A 110 -5.79 -2.73 1.14
CA GLN A 110 -5.45 -1.88 2.28
C GLN A 110 -3.98 -1.98 2.64
N GLY A 111 -3.45 -0.92 3.22
CA GLY A 111 -2.17 -0.97 3.91
C GLY A 111 -0.97 -0.45 3.14
N ASP A 112 -0.99 -0.49 1.83
CA ASP A 112 0.00 0.13 0.94
C ASP A 112 -0.64 0.59 -0.38
N ILE A 113 0.07 1.41 -1.15
CA ILE A 113 -0.46 1.90 -2.41
C ILE A 113 -0.45 0.78 -3.46
N PRO A 114 -1.56 0.48 -4.16
CA PRO A 114 -1.55 -0.46 -5.27
C PRO A 114 -0.48 -0.11 -6.31
N LEU A 115 0.30 -1.10 -6.72
CA LEU A 115 1.45 -0.89 -7.62
C LEU A 115 1.10 -0.12 -8.91
N PRO A 116 -0.04 -0.36 -9.59
CA PRO A 116 -0.45 0.44 -10.74
C PRO A 116 -0.66 1.92 -10.41
N LEU A 117 -1.26 2.23 -9.25
CA LEU A 117 -1.45 3.60 -8.78
C LEU A 117 -0.12 4.27 -8.44
N LEU A 118 0.79 3.57 -7.76
CA LEU A 118 2.13 4.08 -7.48
C LEU A 118 2.89 4.40 -8.77
N THR A 119 2.83 3.49 -9.76
CA THR A 119 3.46 3.69 -11.07
C THR A 119 2.94 4.95 -11.77
N ALA A 120 1.63 5.13 -11.80
CA ALA A 120 1.00 6.31 -12.39
C ALA A 120 1.34 7.62 -11.65
N LEU A 121 1.33 7.58 -10.30
CA LEU A 121 1.76 8.71 -9.47
C LEU A 121 3.24 9.04 -9.68
N ALA A 122 4.10 8.04 -9.74
CA ALA A 122 5.52 8.22 -9.97
C ALA A 122 5.79 8.86 -11.35
N ALA A 123 5.07 8.44 -12.39
CA ALA A 123 5.17 9.05 -13.71
C ALA A 123 4.73 10.53 -13.70
N LEU A 124 3.64 10.86 -13.00
CA LEU A 124 3.18 12.23 -12.83
C LEU A 124 4.19 13.09 -12.06
N LEU A 125 4.77 12.56 -10.99
CA LEU A 125 5.77 13.24 -10.16
C LEU A 125 7.10 13.40 -10.90
N LEU A 126 7.51 12.40 -11.68
CA LEU A 126 8.70 12.47 -12.54
C LEU A 126 8.56 13.58 -13.59
N ASP A 127 7.38 13.71 -14.20
CA ASP A 127 7.09 14.79 -15.17
C ASP A 127 7.09 16.18 -14.52
N GLU A 128 6.56 16.30 -13.28
CA GLU A 128 6.44 17.59 -12.58
C GLU A 128 7.75 18.05 -11.91
N HIS A 129 8.54 17.10 -11.36
CA HIS A 129 9.69 17.40 -10.50
C HIS A 129 11.01 16.83 -11.03
N GLY A 130 10.99 16.08 -12.14
CA GLY A 130 12.16 15.39 -12.66
C GLY A 130 12.54 14.16 -11.83
N ASP A 131 13.65 13.52 -12.23
CA ASP A 131 14.16 12.33 -11.54
C ASP A 131 14.95 12.73 -10.28
N ALA A 132 14.22 13.11 -9.24
CA ALA A 132 14.77 13.46 -7.94
C ALA A 132 15.10 12.21 -7.12
N GLU A 133 16.04 12.34 -6.16
CA GLU A 133 16.16 11.39 -5.06
C GLU A 133 14.93 11.44 -4.19
N VAL A 134 14.48 10.27 -3.73
CA VAL A 134 13.32 10.12 -2.86
C VAL A 134 13.63 9.22 -1.67
N LEU A 135 12.91 9.46 -0.58
CA LEU A 135 12.84 8.58 0.58
C LEU A 135 11.51 7.86 0.57
N ALA A 136 11.58 6.53 0.71
CA ALA A 136 10.45 5.63 0.80
C ALA A 136 10.46 4.97 2.18
N ALA A 137 9.32 4.95 2.86
CA ALA A 137 9.18 4.27 4.14
C ALA A 137 8.26 3.07 3.97
N VAL A 138 8.74 1.88 4.32
CA VAL A 138 8.00 0.61 4.25
C VAL A 138 7.82 0.04 5.65
N TRP A 139 6.61 -0.29 6.01
CA TRP A 139 6.32 -0.85 7.33
C TRP A 139 7.03 -2.20 7.55
N GLU A 140 7.73 -2.33 8.68
CA GLU A 140 8.48 -3.55 9.03
C GLU A 140 7.57 -4.78 9.17
N GLY A 141 6.29 -4.59 9.57
CA GLY A 141 5.30 -5.65 9.70
C GLY A 141 4.72 -6.16 8.38
N SER A 142 5.01 -5.53 7.24
CA SER A 142 4.58 -5.99 5.90
C SER A 142 5.33 -7.26 5.42
N GLY A 143 5.65 -8.17 6.33
CA GLY A 143 6.40 -9.39 6.00
C GLY A 143 7.91 -9.18 5.89
N LEU A 144 8.44 -7.98 6.22
CA LEU A 144 9.87 -7.72 6.27
C LEU A 144 10.53 -8.28 7.53
N ASP A 145 9.75 -8.58 8.58
CA ASP A 145 10.19 -9.37 9.73
C ASP A 145 9.74 -10.83 9.54
N PRO A 146 10.67 -11.75 9.19
CA PRO A 146 10.33 -13.15 8.99
C PRO A 146 9.76 -13.84 10.24
N SER A 147 9.92 -13.25 11.44
CA SER A 147 9.37 -13.80 12.68
C SER A 147 7.87 -13.57 12.81
N SER A 148 7.35 -12.50 12.19
CA SER A 148 5.92 -12.16 12.15
C SER A 148 5.19 -12.78 10.97
N THR A 149 5.91 -13.36 10.00
CA THR A 149 5.32 -13.93 8.79
C THR A 149 4.80 -15.33 9.07
N GLY A 150 3.50 -15.54 8.85
CA GLY A 150 2.82 -16.83 8.91
C GLY A 150 2.21 -17.20 7.56
N ALA A 151 2.11 -18.50 7.27
CA ALA A 151 1.36 -19.00 6.12
C ALA A 151 0.49 -20.17 6.56
N VAL A 152 -0.67 -20.32 5.93
CA VAL A 152 -1.51 -21.51 6.07
C VAL A 152 -1.18 -22.44 4.92
N PHE A 153 -0.87 -23.69 5.23
CA PHE A 153 -0.53 -24.69 4.24
C PHE A 153 -1.67 -25.68 4.10
N PHE A 154 -2.06 -25.93 2.86
CA PHE A 154 -3.03 -26.94 2.49
C PHE A 154 -2.30 -28.10 1.79
N SER A 155 -2.79 -29.32 1.94
CA SER A 155 -2.29 -30.49 1.24
C SER A 155 -3.45 -31.16 0.51
N ASP A 156 -3.21 -31.59 -0.72
CA ASP A 156 -4.18 -32.35 -1.52
C ASP A 156 -4.49 -33.73 -0.89
N ASN A 157 -3.65 -34.18 0.05
CA ASN A 157 -3.79 -35.44 0.74
C ASN A 157 -4.46 -35.37 2.13
N GLY A 158 -5.05 -34.21 2.47
CA GLY A 158 -5.69 -33.97 3.76
C GLY A 158 -4.86 -33.08 4.70
N PRO A 159 -5.26 -32.95 5.98
CA PRO A 159 -4.58 -32.07 6.91
C PRO A 159 -3.14 -32.52 7.16
N LEU A 160 -2.22 -31.56 7.16
CA LEU A 160 -0.81 -31.80 7.49
C LEU A 160 -0.68 -32.24 8.96
N SER A 161 0.27 -33.16 9.23
CA SER A 161 0.68 -33.39 10.61
C SER A 161 1.40 -32.19 11.20
N LEU A 162 1.41 -32.03 12.53
CA LEU A 162 2.10 -30.92 13.21
C LEU A 162 3.59 -30.80 12.85
N SER A 163 4.23 -31.95 12.51
CA SER A 163 5.64 -31.97 12.09
C SER A 163 5.84 -31.46 10.66
N GLU A 164 4.92 -31.77 9.76
CA GLU A 164 4.91 -31.29 8.38
C GLU A 164 4.59 -29.80 8.32
N GLU A 165 3.59 -29.36 9.06
CA GLU A 165 3.25 -27.94 9.17
C GLU A 165 4.44 -27.13 9.69
N ARG A 166 5.11 -27.56 10.78
CA ARG A 166 6.30 -26.86 11.30
C ARG A 166 7.45 -26.84 10.30
N ARG A 167 7.60 -27.89 9.48
CA ARG A 167 8.63 -27.93 8.43
C ARG A 167 8.27 -26.95 7.32
N ALA A 168 7.03 -26.93 6.85
CA ALA A 168 6.54 -26.01 5.84
C ALA A 168 6.69 -24.56 6.30
N GLN A 169 6.30 -24.24 7.54
CA GLN A 169 6.47 -22.92 8.14
C GLN A 169 7.93 -22.47 8.20
N ARG A 170 8.86 -23.35 8.52
CA ARG A 170 10.30 -23.02 8.53
C ARG A 170 10.80 -22.76 7.11
N ALA A 171 10.50 -23.63 6.17
CA ALA A 171 10.90 -23.47 4.77
C ALA A 171 10.38 -22.14 4.20
N PHE A 172 9.11 -21.81 4.44
CA PHE A 172 8.51 -20.56 4.05
C PHE A 172 9.23 -19.33 4.64
N ARG A 173 9.49 -19.35 5.96
CA ARG A 173 10.23 -18.25 6.62
C ARG A 173 11.66 -18.10 6.10
N ASP A 174 12.34 -19.19 5.81
CA ASP A 174 13.70 -19.17 5.26
C ASP A 174 13.68 -18.61 3.84
N GLU A 175 12.68 -18.93 3.06
CA GLU A 175 12.48 -18.40 1.71
C GLU A 175 12.14 -16.90 1.73
N VAL A 176 11.20 -16.46 2.58
CA VAL A 176 10.91 -15.03 2.80
C VAL A 176 12.16 -14.28 3.22
N ARG A 177 12.93 -14.83 4.18
CA ARG A 177 14.18 -14.23 4.63
C ARG A 177 15.20 -14.09 3.49
N ALA A 178 15.26 -15.07 2.59
CA ALA A 178 16.19 -15.04 1.45
C ALA A 178 15.81 -14.00 0.40
N SER A 179 14.54 -13.57 0.34
CA SER A 179 14.04 -12.54 -0.57
C SER A 179 14.13 -11.11 0.00
N ILE A 180 14.54 -10.96 1.27
CA ILE A 180 14.74 -9.66 1.91
C ILE A 180 16.22 -9.27 1.85
N ASP A 181 16.48 -8.02 1.45
CA ASP A 181 17.84 -7.47 1.49
C ASP A 181 18.43 -7.55 2.90
N PRO A 182 19.66 -8.06 3.07
CA PRO A 182 20.31 -8.16 4.37
C PRO A 182 20.42 -6.83 5.12
N GLU A 183 20.57 -5.68 4.41
CA GLU A 183 20.60 -4.36 5.05
C GLU A 183 19.23 -3.96 5.61
N VAL A 184 18.14 -4.32 4.93
CA VAL A 184 16.76 -4.14 5.42
C VAL A 184 16.55 -4.94 6.70
N SER A 185 16.87 -6.24 6.68
CA SER A 185 16.80 -7.11 7.86
C SER A 185 17.63 -6.58 9.02
N GLU A 186 18.84 -6.05 8.74
CA GLU A 186 19.74 -5.48 9.76
C GLU A 186 19.20 -4.17 10.33
N ALA A 187 18.57 -3.32 9.52
CA ALA A 187 17.95 -2.08 9.99
C ALA A 187 16.82 -2.37 10.98
N ILE A 188 15.95 -3.32 10.66
CA ILE A 188 14.85 -3.77 11.54
C ILE A 188 15.42 -4.34 12.85
N ARG A 189 16.35 -5.27 12.76
CA ARG A 189 16.96 -5.90 13.94
C ARG A 189 17.64 -4.92 14.88
N ARG A 190 18.17 -3.82 14.37
CA ARG A 190 18.80 -2.75 15.15
C ARG A 190 17.85 -1.65 15.60
N GLY A 191 16.56 -1.75 15.28
CA GLY A 191 15.58 -0.71 15.58
C GLY A 191 15.87 0.62 14.85
N ARG A 192 16.57 0.57 13.68
CA ARG A 192 16.80 1.73 12.82
C ARG A 192 15.61 1.88 11.87
N VAL A 193 14.49 2.27 12.44
CA VAL A 193 13.22 2.42 11.77
C VAL A 193 12.60 3.76 12.14
N LEU A 194 11.87 4.36 11.21
CA LEU A 194 11.06 5.54 11.48
C LEU A 194 9.83 5.08 12.26
N GLY A 195 9.76 5.43 13.55
CA GLY A 195 8.58 5.16 14.38
C GLY A 195 7.51 6.22 14.14
N LEU A 196 6.38 5.85 13.59
CA LEU A 196 5.23 6.77 13.46
C LEU A 196 4.34 6.67 14.70
N PRO A 197 3.87 7.82 15.24
CA PRO A 197 2.99 7.82 16.41
C PRO A 197 1.64 7.19 16.06
N ARG A 198 1.22 6.20 16.85
CA ARG A 198 -0.09 5.56 16.75
C ARG A 198 -0.59 5.19 18.14
N GLU A 199 -1.90 5.01 18.29
CA GLU A 199 -2.47 4.51 19.53
C GLU A 199 -1.91 3.11 19.86
N GLY A 200 -1.31 2.98 21.03
CA GLY A 200 -0.80 1.74 21.61
C GLY A 200 0.69 1.46 21.37
N GLN A 201 1.14 1.19 20.17
CA GLN A 201 2.56 0.97 19.83
C GLN A 201 2.88 1.66 18.51
N GLY A 202 3.97 2.44 18.48
CA GLY A 202 4.46 3.05 17.25
C GLY A 202 4.76 1.98 16.20
N ARG A 203 4.39 2.24 14.94
CA ARG A 203 4.72 1.37 13.81
C ARG A 203 6.07 1.78 13.24
N GLY A 204 7.02 0.83 13.19
CA GLY A 204 8.34 1.03 12.63
C GLY A 204 8.33 0.91 11.10
N HIS A 205 8.98 1.83 10.41
CA HIS A 205 9.13 1.80 8.96
C HIS A 205 10.62 1.84 8.61
N VAL A 206 11.06 0.93 7.77
CA VAL A 206 12.40 0.97 7.19
C VAL A 206 12.44 2.11 6.19
N LEU A 207 13.44 2.98 6.31
CA LEU A 207 13.68 4.05 5.33
C LEU A 207 14.58 3.53 4.21
N LEU A 208 14.16 3.78 3.00
CA LEU A 208 14.86 3.43 1.77
C LEU A 208 15.08 4.69 0.94
N ARG A 209 16.22 4.77 0.29
CA ARG A 209 16.57 5.85 -0.64
C ARG A 209 16.62 5.31 -2.05
N GLY A 210 16.04 6.02 -3.00
CA GLY A 210 16.04 5.67 -4.41
C GLY A 210 15.84 6.87 -5.30
N ARG A 211 15.56 6.62 -6.58
CA ARG A 211 15.23 7.65 -7.56
C ARG A 211 13.75 7.57 -7.93
N MET A 212 13.13 8.71 -8.25
CA MET A 212 11.72 8.72 -8.67
C MET A 212 11.48 7.83 -9.89
N ALA A 213 12.40 7.83 -10.85
CA ALA A 213 12.32 6.98 -12.04
C ALA A 213 12.23 5.47 -11.72
N THR A 214 12.71 5.02 -10.56
CA THR A 214 12.58 3.63 -10.11
C THR A 214 11.13 3.19 -10.06
N PHE A 215 10.24 4.02 -9.55
CA PHE A 215 8.85 3.68 -9.29
C PHE A 215 7.95 3.74 -10.53
N VAL A 216 8.47 4.24 -11.67
CA VAL A 216 7.75 4.28 -12.95
C VAL A 216 7.73 2.92 -13.65
N ASP A 217 8.72 2.06 -13.39
CA ASP A 217 8.77 0.70 -13.92
C ASP A 217 8.23 -0.28 -12.85
N PRO A 218 7.05 -0.90 -13.02
CA PRO A 218 6.48 -1.79 -11.99
C PRO A 218 7.36 -3.01 -11.67
N VAL A 219 8.32 -3.36 -12.54
CA VAL A 219 9.25 -4.50 -12.31
C VAL A 219 10.26 -4.21 -11.19
N TRP A 220 10.38 -2.96 -10.72
CA TRP A 220 11.31 -2.62 -9.63
C TRP A 220 11.11 -3.48 -8.37
N VAL A 221 9.87 -3.88 -8.08
CA VAL A 221 9.52 -4.69 -6.90
C VAL A 221 10.27 -6.02 -6.87
N GLU A 222 10.57 -6.61 -8.03
CA GLU A 222 11.27 -7.90 -8.15
C GLU A 222 12.71 -7.85 -7.61
N SER A 223 13.33 -6.69 -7.69
CA SER A 223 14.72 -6.47 -7.30
C SER A 223 14.89 -5.56 -6.08
N ALA A 224 13.79 -5.10 -5.48
CA ALA A 224 13.82 -4.17 -4.34
C ALA A 224 14.33 -4.81 -3.04
N GLY A 225 14.35 -6.14 -2.94
CA GLY A 225 14.74 -6.82 -1.70
C GLY A 225 13.73 -6.64 -0.56
N LEU A 226 12.44 -6.52 -0.90
CA LEU A 226 11.34 -6.28 0.02
C LEU A 226 10.37 -7.46 0.11
N ALA A 227 10.90 -8.68 0.15
CA ALA A 227 10.12 -9.92 0.25
C ALA A 227 9.22 -10.21 -0.96
N TRP A 228 9.61 -9.75 -2.15
CA TRP A 228 8.84 -10.03 -3.37
C TRP A 228 8.80 -11.52 -3.72
N ARG A 229 7.64 -11.98 -4.21
CA ARG A 229 7.41 -13.34 -4.70
C ARG A 229 6.41 -13.33 -5.84
N ALA A 230 6.81 -13.94 -6.97
CA ALA A 230 6.00 -13.97 -8.19
C ALA A 230 4.65 -14.71 -8.05
N GLU A 231 4.60 -15.71 -7.15
CA GLU A 231 3.41 -16.53 -6.92
C GLU A 231 2.35 -15.89 -6.01
N TRP A 232 2.64 -14.72 -5.42
CA TRP A 232 1.68 -14.04 -4.58
C TRP A 232 0.68 -13.23 -5.43
N PRO A 233 -0.59 -13.16 -5.02
CA PRO A 233 -1.59 -12.33 -5.70
C PRO A 233 -1.19 -10.85 -5.73
N ASP A 234 -0.50 -10.39 -4.68
CA ASP A 234 0.10 -9.06 -4.57
C ASP A 234 1.62 -9.22 -4.36
N PRO A 235 2.38 -9.34 -5.44
CA PRO A 235 3.78 -9.73 -5.38
C PRO A 235 4.72 -8.64 -4.87
N GLY A 236 4.28 -7.38 -4.81
CA GLY A 236 5.12 -6.24 -4.49
C GLY A 236 4.82 -5.62 -3.13
N ARG A 237 5.86 -5.15 -2.45
CA ARG A 237 5.72 -4.26 -1.30
C ARG A 237 5.95 -2.84 -1.77
N THR A 238 4.93 -2.02 -1.74
CA THR A 238 5.04 -0.59 -2.05
C THR A 238 5.27 0.23 -0.78
N PRO A 239 5.83 1.43 -0.90
CA PRO A 239 6.03 2.29 0.25
C PRO A 239 4.70 2.75 0.89
N ASN A 240 4.66 2.79 2.21
CA ASN A 240 3.60 3.46 2.96
C ASN A 240 3.73 4.99 2.88
N LEU A 241 4.98 5.49 2.84
CA LEU A 241 5.28 6.91 2.68
C LEU A 241 6.33 7.10 1.59
N LEU A 242 6.20 8.18 0.82
CA LEU A 242 7.16 8.56 -0.22
C LEU A 242 7.25 10.08 -0.32
N TRP A 243 8.48 10.64 -0.33
CA TRP A 243 8.72 12.08 -0.44
C TRP A 243 10.12 12.36 -1.01
N PRO A 244 10.39 13.59 -1.56
CA PRO A 244 11.74 13.96 -2.03
C PRO A 244 12.77 13.94 -0.89
N ALA A 245 13.95 13.39 -1.17
CA ALA A 245 15.08 13.35 -0.23
C ALA A 245 15.84 14.68 -0.18
N GLU A 246 15.14 15.81 -0.07
CA GLU A 246 15.75 17.13 -0.02
C GLU A 246 16.45 17.38 1.33
N PRO A 247 17.69 17.87 1.33
CA PRO A 247 18.49 17.96 2.54
C PRO A 247 18.05 19.07 3.52
N LEU A 248 17.28 20.06 3.08
CA LEU A 248 16.90 21.21 3.92
C LEU A 248 15.52 21.76 3.51
N GLY A 249 14.54 21.66 4.40
CA GLY A 249 13.22 22.29 4.25
C GLY A 249 12.05 21.30 4.21
N ALA A 250 10.84 21.85 4.03
CA ALA A 250 9.66 21.04 3.79
C ALA A 250 9.74 20.45 2.38
N PRO A 251 9.43 19.16 2.18
CA PRO A 251 9.44 18.56 0.85
C PRO A 251 8.36 19.18 -0.03
N ALA A 252 8.59 19.19 -1.35
CA ALA A 252 7.65 19.73 -2.32
C ALA A 252 6.33 18.95 -2.38
N TRP A 253 6.37 17.68 -2.01
CA TRP A 253 5.21 16.78 -1.96
C TRP A 253 5.47 15.60 -1.02
N MET A 254 4.41 14.92 -0.63
CA MET A 254 4.46 13.66 0.11
C MET A 254 3.26 12.79 -0.27
N ILE A 255 3.49 11.48 -0.37
CA ILE A 255 2.47 10.45 -0.47
C ILE A 255 2.43 9.68 0.84
N ALA A 256 1.23 9.32 1.30
CA ALA A 256 1.04 8.51 2.51
C ALA A 256 -0.13 7.55 2.33
N THR A 257 0.10 6.26 2.63
CA THR A 257 -0.92 5.21 2.71
C THR A 257 -0.80 4.54 4.06
N ASP A 258 -1.86 4.61 4.85
CA ASP A 258 -1.89 3.94 6.15
C ASP A 258 -2.28 2.48 6.01
N LEU A 259 -1.78 1.66 6.95
CA LEU A 259 -2.00 0.21 6.97
C LEU A 259 -3.48 -0.21 7.09
N ASP A 260 -4.31 0.67 7.62
CA ASP A 260 -5.72 0.41 7.87
C ASP A 260 -6.61 1.18 6.87
N LEU A 261 -6.01 1.76 5.81
CA LEU A 261 -6.74 2.55 4.83
C LEU A 261 -6.69 1.92 3.43
N ASP A 262 -7.79 2.06 2.75
CA ASP A 262 -8.02 1.74 1.33
C ASP A 262 -7.89 2.98 0.42
N VAL A 263 -7.14 3.97 0.91
CA VAL A 263 -6.89 5.23 0.21
C VAL A 263 -5.43 5.66 0.35
N THR A 264 -4.94 6.38 -0.65
CA THR A 264 -3.65 7.06 -0.62
C THR A 264 -3.85 8.56 -0.55
N LEU A 265 -3.19 9.19 0.41
CA LEU A 265 -3.14 10.64 0.54
C LEU A 265 -1.95 11.22 -0.23
N ILE A 266 -2.11 12.37 -0.84
CA ILE A 266 -1.03 13.15 -1.41
C ILE A 266 -1.16 14.61 -1.01
N GLY A 267 -0.06 15.20 -0.53
CA GLY A 267 0.09 16.63 -0.28
C GLY A 267 1.13 17.25 -1.21
N GLY A 268 0.91 18.50 -1.62
CA GLY A 268 1.83 19.20 -2.50
C GLY A 268 1.31 20.57 -2.93
N SER A 269 1.88 21.11 -4.01
CA SER A 269 1.40 22.36 -4.59
C SER A 269 -0.03 22.21 -5.11
N ALA A 270 -0.80 23.32 -5.16
CA ALA A 270 -2.14 23.32 -5.73
C ALA A 270 -2.16 22.84 -7.20
N ARG A 271 -1.08 23.10 -7.95
CA ARG A 271 -0.90 22.60 -9.32
C ARG A 271 -0.79 21.08 -9.37
N LEU A 272 0.09 20.49 -8.54
CA LEU A 272 0.26 19.04 -8.47
C LEU A 272 -1.07 18.37 -8.12
N ILE A 273 -1.75 18.84 -7.08
CA ILE A 273 -3.03 18.28 -6.66
C ILE A 273 -4.09 18.43 -7.76
N GLY A 274 -4.12 19.55 -8.48
CA GLY A 274 -4.99 19.71 -9.65
C GLY A 274 -4.73 18.67 -10.75
N ARG A 275 -3.48 18.29 -10.99
CA ARG A 275 -3.11 17.24 -11.94
C ARG A 275 -3.55 15.85 -11.45
N VAL A 276 -3.38 15.54 -10.16
CA VAL A 276 -3.85 14.29 -9.55
C VAL A 276 -5.37 14.14 -9.71
N LEU A 277 -6.14 15.20 -9.39
CA LEU A 277 -7.59 15.19 -9.51
C LEU A 277 -8.11 15.04 -10.94
N ALA A 278 -7.31 15.46 -11.93
CA ALA A 278 -7.66 15.38 -13.35
C ALA A 278 -7.09 14.11 -14.04
N HIS A 279 -6.32 13.28 -13.31
CA HIS A 279 -5.64 12.15 -13.92
C HIS A 279 -6.63 11.00 -14.18
N PRO A 280 -6.69 10.45 -15.41
CA PRO A 280 -7.71 9.44 -15.76
C PRO A 280 -7.57 8.10 -15.04
N SER A 281 -6.38 7.80 -14.51
CA SER A 281 -6.13 6.56 -13.75
C SER A 281 -6.48 6.67 -12.27
N PHE A 282 -6.93 7.84 -11.79
CA PHE A 282 -7.21 8.03 -10.37
C PHE A 282 -8.67 8.38 -10.14
N GLU A 283 -9.32 7.65 -9.27
CA GLU A 283 -10.53 8.14 -8.61
C GLU A 283 -10.08 8.93 -7.39
N ALA A 284 -10.07 10.26 -7.49
CA ALA A 284 -9.49 11.13 -6.48
C ALA A 284 -10.41 12.29 -6.12
N GLU A 285 -10.28 12.76 -4.89
CA GLU A 285 -11.00 13.93 -4.40
C GLU A 285 -10.10 14.85 -3.57
N ARG A 286 -10.44 16.13 -3.55
CA ARG A 286 -9.75 17.12 -2.73
C ARG A 286 -10.14 16.94 -1.27
N VAL A 287 -9.15 17.03 -0.38
CA VAL A 287 -9.37 16.95 1.08
C VAL A 287 -8.63 18.08 1.79
N LEU A 288 -9.06 18.36 3.02
CA LEU A 288 -8.38 19.26 3.95
C LEU A 288 -7.64 18.44 5.02
N PRO A 289 -6.58 18.99 5.63
CA PRO A 289 -5.89 18.32 6.74
C PRO A 289 -6.80 17.94 7.92
N THR A 290 -7.89 18.68 8.10
CA THR A 290 -8.88 18.48 9.17
C THR A 290 -9.99 17.49 8.81
N ASP A 291 -10.09 17.09 7.55
CA ASP A 291 -11.13 16.17 7.13
C ASP A 291 -10.91 14.80 7.77
N PRO A 292 -11.98 14.10 8.13
CA PRO A 292 -11.86 12.75 8.65
C PRO A 292 -11.27 11.82 7.58
N LEU A 293 -10.50 10.85 8.04
CA LEU A 293 -9.98 9.76 7.16
C LEU A 293 -11.09 8.81 6.77
N VAL A 294 -12.09 8.72 7.60
CA VAL A 294 -13.20 7.77 7.53
C VAL A 294 -14.48 8.46 7.99
#